data_182f1d7d4f511ceb5203b3ceabf4ac1c
#
_entry.id   182f1d7d4f511ceb5203b3ceabf4ac1c
#
_cell.length_a   1.000
_cell.length_b   1.000
_cell.length_c   1.000
_cell.angle_alpha   90.00
_cell.angle_beta   90.00
_cell.angle_gamma   90.00
#
_symmetry.space_group_name_H-M   'P 1'
#
loop_
_entity.id
_entity.type
_entity.pdbx_description
1 polymer ?
#
loop_
_entity_poly.entity_id
_entity_poly.type
_entity_poly.pdbx_seq_one_letter_code
_entity_poly.pdbx_strand_id
1 'polypeptide(L)'
;HFTLEEINQLGLKIDPTHPSGLDYYPLSSIGERFPIADPDYLPRLSPRPDKPHHFLQGILEGLTQIELEGYRLMTRLGAPTPKRILSAGGGTKNQAWMALREQHSPWPTFKAQTPEAAFGAALLGQSRV
;
A
#
# COMPACT_ATOMS: atom_id res chain seq x y z
N HIS A 1 -9.06 -2.28 15.74
CA HIS A 1 -9.42 -1.42 14.59
C HIS A 1 -9.05 0.01 14.93
N PHE A 2 -8.52 0.75 13.96
CA PHE A 2 -8.30 2.19 14.07
C PHE A 2 -9.39 2.93 13.31
N THR A 3 -9.86 4.03 13.85
CA THR A 3 -10.67 5.00 13.11
C THR A 3 -9.80 5.80 12.14
N LEU A 4 -10.40 6.48 11.18
CA LEU A 4 -9.65 7.32 10.23
C LEU A 4 -8.90 8.45 10.95
N GLU A 5 -9.50 9.03 12.00
CA GLU A 5 -8.85 10.07 12.81
C GLU A 5 -7.63 9.52 13.56
N GLU A 6 -7.76 8.34 14.18
CA GLU A 6 -6.63 7.69 14.85
C GLU A 6 -5.49 7.36 13.87
N ILE A 7 -5.81 6.88 12.68
CA ILE A 7 -4.80 6.63 11.62
C ILE A 7 -4.05 7.90 11.28
N ASN A 8 -4.73 9.03 11.14
CA ASN A 8 -4.11 10.30 10.83
C ASN A 8 -3.19 10.77 11.99
N GLN A 9 -3.67 10.71 13.23
CA GLN A 9 -2.90 11.13 14.41
C GLN A 9 -1.70 10.23 14.67
N LEU A 10 -1.86 8.91 14.54
CA LEU A 10 -0.76 7.96 14.69
C LEU A 10 0.25 8.09 13.54
N GLY A 11 -0.23 8.37 12.34
CA GLY A 11 0.62 8.59 11.16
C GLY A 11 1.64 9.71 11.35
N LEU A 12 1.29 10.78 12.08
CA LEU A 12 2.20 11.88 12.38
C LEU A 12 3.41 11.47 13.25
N LYS A 13 3.33 10.30 13.91
CA LYS A 13 4.39 9.77 14.77
C LYS A 13 5.27 8.73 14.05
N ILE A 14 4.97 8.41 12.80
CA ILE A 14 5.74 7.46 11.99
C ILE A 14 6.89 8.20 11.33
N ASP A 15 8.09 7.68 11.53
CA ASP A 15 9.28 8.08 10.79
C ASP A 15 9.53 7.07 9.66
N PRO A 16 9.28 7.41 8.39
CA PRO A 16 9.44 6.48 7.29
C PRO A 16 10.89 6.08 7.03
N THR A 17 11.86 6.80 7.58
CA THR A 17 13.28 6.49 7.43
C THR A 17 13.77 5.39 8.37
N HIS A 18 12.98 5.07 9.39
CA HIS A 18 13.26 4.01 10.37
C HIS A 18 12.25 2.86 10.23
N PRO A 19 12.64 1.74 9.58
CA PRO A 19 11.75 0.57 9.44
C PRO A 19 11.24 0.06 10.78
N SER A 20 10.00 -0.40 10.82
CA SER A 20 9.40 -0.96 12.04
C SER A 20 10.06 -2.26 12.50
N GLY A 21 10.70 -2.99 11.59
CA GLY A 21 11.22 -4.33 11.86
C GLY A 21 10.14 -5.41 11.97
N LEU A 22 8.89 -5.08 11.64
CA LEU A 22 7.75 -5.99 11.70
C LEU A 22 7.50 -6.61 10.31
N ASP A 23 7.44 -7.95 10.28
CA ASP A 23 7.13 -8.69 9.06
C ASP A 23 5.63 -9.00 9.01
N TYR A 24 4.83 -8.00 8.61
CA TYR A 24 3.39 -8.14 8.55
C TYR A 24 2.89 -8.44 7.14
N TYR A 25 1.84 -9.28 7.09
CA TYR A 25 1.01 -9.48 5.91
C TYR A 25 -0.45 -9.21 6.29
N PRO A 26 -0.91 -7.95 6.21
CA PRO A 26 -2.19 -7.53 6.77
C PRO A 26 -3.34 -7.87 5.81
N LEU A 27 -4.00 -9.00 6.05
CA LEU A 27 -5.26 -9.36 5.39
C LEU A 27 -6.44 -9.10 6.33
N SER A 28 -7.58 -8.74 5.75
CA SER A 28 -8.83 -8.59 6.48
C SER A 28 -9.51 -9.93 6.80
N SER A 29 -9.16 -10.99 6.05
CA SER A 29 -9.68 -12.35 6.19
C SER A 29 -8.65 -13.35 5.68
N ILE A 30 -8.88 -14.63 5.90
CA ILE A 30 -8.09 -15.73 5.33
C ILE A 30 -8.24 -15.72 3.81
N GLY A 31 -7.15 -16.00 3.12
CA GLY A 31 -7.08 -16.12 1.68
C GLY A 31 -6.52 -14.88 0.97
N GLU A 32 -5.62 -15.13 0.04
CA GLU A 32 -5.02 -14.12 -0.83
C GLU A 32 -5.15 -14.55 -2.29
N ARG A 33 -5.38 -13.60 -3.17
CA ARG A 33 -5.50 -13.84 -4.62
C ARG A 33 -4.27 -13.37 -5.38
N PHE A 34 -3.66 -12.29 -4.93
CA PHE A 34 -2.52 -11.66 -5.60
C PHE A 34 -1.77 -10.76 -4.60
N PRO A 35 -0.45 -10.81 -4.54
CA PRO A 35 0.51 -11.55 -5.39
C PRO A 35 0.65 -13.06 -5.06
N ILE A 36 0.04 -13.53 -4.01
CA ILE A 36 0.02 -14.94 -3.61
C ILE A 36 -1.36 -15.51 -3.98
N ALA A 37 -1.40 -16.61 -4.72
CA ALA A 37 -2.65 -17.29 -5.07
C ALA A 37 -2.86 -18.47 -4.10
N ASP A 38 -3.35 -18.18 -2.89
CA ASP A 38 -3.58 -19.17 -1.84
C ASP A 38 -4.87 -18.83 -1.07
N PRO A 39 -5.94 -19.65 -1.20
CA PRO A 39 -7.21 -19.41 -0.52
C PRO A 39 -7.14 -19.58 1.00
N ASP A 40 -6.10 -20.25 1.50
CA ASP A 40 -5.91 -20.51 2.93
C ASP A 40 -4.80 -19.66 3.56
N TYR A 41 -4.28 -18.67 2.81
CA TYR A 41 -3.21 -17.79 3.29
C TYR A 41 -3.65 -17.01 4.52
N LEU A 42 -2.89 -17.14 5.60
CA LEU A 42 -3.22 -16.52 6.88
C LEU A 42 -2.68 -15.09 6.98
N PRO A 43 -3.45 -14.16 7.56
CA PRO A 43 -2.92 -12.85 7.93
C PRO A 43 -1.79 -12.99 8.96
N ARG A 44 -0.76 -12.18 8.83
CA ARG A 44 0.37 -12.14 9.77
C ARG A 44 0.48 -10.73 10.36
N LEU A 45 0.11 -10.60 11.64
CA LEU A 45 0.10 -9.35 12.39
C LEU A 45 0.75 -9.53 13.78
N SER A 46 1.69 -10.45 13.89
CA SER A 46 2.45 -10.74 15.13
C SER A 46 3.95 -10.58 14.87
N PRO A 47 4.72 -10.15 15.88
CA PRO A 47 4.28 -9.70 17.21
C PRO A 47 3.57 -8.35 17.16
N ARG A 48 2.68 -8.08 18.13
CA ARG A 48 2.02 -6.77 18.25
C ARG A 48 2.80 -5.89 19.22
N PRO A 49 3.37 -4.77 18.77
CA PRO A 49 4.10 -3.86 19.65
C PRO A 49 3.15 -3.07 20.56
N ASP A 50 3.67 -2.62 21.72
CA ASP A 50 2.89 -1.85 22.69
C ASP A 50 2.48 -0.47 22.16
N LYS A 51 3.30 0.12 21.30
CA LYS A 51 3.06 1.46 20.74
C LYS A 51 2.11 1.38 19.54
N PRO A 52 0.92 1.99 19.58
CA PRO A 52 -0.05 1.93 18.49
C PRO A 52 0.47 2.45 17.14
N HIS A 53 1.30 3.53 17.13
CA HIS A 53 1.89 4.04 15.89
C HIS A 53 2.90 3.05 15.28
N HIS A 54 3.63 2.30 16.10
CA HIS A 54 4.55 1.28 15.61
C HIS A 54 3.78 0.10 14.98
N PHE A 55 2.66 -0.30 15.59
CA PHE A 55 1.77 -1.30 15.01
C PHE A 55 1.18 -0.83 13.67
N LEU A 56 0.70 0.43 13.61
CA LEU A 56 0.20 1.02 12.37
C LEU A 56 1.30 1.08 11.30
N GLN A 57 2.52 1.46 11.66
CA GLN A 57 3.66 1.48 10.75
C GLN A 57 3.90 0.11 10.13
N GLY A 58 3.95 -0.95 10.93
CA GLY A 58 4.11 -2.32 10.43
C GLY A 58 3.02 -2.73 9.45
N ILE A 59 1.76 -2.33 9.71
CA ILE A 59 0.65 -2.58 8.77
C ILE A 59 0.89 -1.85 7.44
N LEU A 60 1.25 -0.55 7.48
CA LEU A 60 1.47 0.25 6.28
C LEU A 60 2.69 -0.22 5.47
N GLU A 61 3.76 -0.65 6.15
CA GLU A 61 4.92 -1.27 5.52
C GLU A 61 4.54 -2.60 4.87
N GLY A 62 3.76 -3.44 5.56
CA GLY A 62 3.27 -4.72 5.02
C GLY A 62 2.43 -4.53 3.76
N LEU A 63 1.49 -3.58 3.76
CA LEU A 63 0.71 -3.22 2.57
C LEU A 63 1.59 -2.73 1.42
N THR A 64 2.62 -1.95 1.73
CA THR A 64 3.59 -1.48 0.75
C THR A 64 4.37 -2.64 0.14
N GLN A 65 4.82 -3.60 0.95
CA GLN A 65 5.53 -4.79 0.44
C GLN A 65 4.63 -5.66 -0.45
N ILE A 66 3.36 -5.85 -0.10
CA ILE A 66 2.39 -6.58 -0.94
C ILE A 66 2.25 -5.90 -2.31
N GLU A 67 2.13 -4.57 -2.35
CA GLU A 67 2.07 -3.79 -3.59
C GLU A 67 3.32 -4.01 -4.44
N LEU A 68 4.51 -3.87 -3.85
CA LEU A 68 5.79 -4.03 -4.55
C LEU A 68 6.00 -5.45 -5.08
N GLU A 69 5.61 -6.48 -4.31
CA GLU A 69 5.64 -7.86 -4.80
C GLU A 69 4.67 -8.08 -5.95
N GLY A 70 3.50 -7.43 -5.92
CA GLY A 70 2.56 -7.44 -7.03
C GLY A 70 3.21 -6.92 -8.33
N TYR A 71 3.89 -5.78 -8.29
CA TYR A 71 4.61 -5.24 -9.46
C TYR A 71 5.74 -6.16 -9.94
N ARG A 72 6.51 -6.72 -8.99
CA ARG A 72 7.58 -7.67 -9.33
C ARG A 72 7.02 -8.93 -9.98
N LEU A 73 5.91 -9.46 -9.46
CA LEU A 73 5.25 -10.64 -10.04
C LEU A 73 4.73 -10.35 -11.45
N MET A 74 4.07 -9.21 -11.66
CA MET A 74 3.62 -8.82 -13.00
C MET A 74 4.78 -8.74 -13.99
N THR A 75 5.93 -8.18 -13.57
CA THR A 75 7.13 -8.13 -14.41
C THR A 75 7.65 -9.52 -14.73
N ARG A 76 7.69 -10.44 -13.76
CA ARG A 76 8.08 -11.85 -13.99
C ARG A 76 7.13 -12.56 -14.97
N LEU A 77 5.87 -12.16 -15.00
CA LEU A 77 4.86 -12.70 -15.92
C LEU A 77 4.87 -12.02 -17.32
N GLY A 78 5.83 -11.14 -17.57
CA GLY A 78 6.03 -10.51 -18.87
C GLY A 78 5.49 -9.09 -19.02
N ALA A 79 4.94 -8.48 -17.96
CA ALA A 79 4.59 -7.08 -17.99
C ALA A 79 5.86 -6.20 -18.01
N PRO A 80 5.83 -5.02 -18.67
CA PRO A 80 6.92 -4.07 -18.60
C PRO A 80 7.20 -3.65 -17.14
N THR A 81 8.47 -3.51 -16.79
CA THR A 81 8.86 -2.98 -15.46
C THR A 81 8.30 -1.55 -15.31
N PRO A 82 7.68 -1.25 -14.17
CA PRO A 82 7.19 0.11 -13.91
C PRO A 82 8.30 1.14 -14.02
N LYS A 83 8.01 2.27 -14.64
CA LYS A 83 8.92 3.44 -14.66
C LYS A 83 8.59 4.42 -13.55
N ARG A 84 7.35 4.43 -13.09
CA ARG A 84 6.82 5.24 -12.00
C ARG A 84 5.50 4.65 -11.49
N ILE A 85 5.12 5.00 -10.28
CA ILE A 85 3.85 4.64 -9.67
C ILE A 85 3.02 5.91 -9.51
N LEU A 86 1.79 5.91 -10.01
CA LEU A 86 0.81 6.98 -9.82
C LEU A 86 -0.25 6.50 -8.85
N SER A 87 -0.36 7.16 -7.71
CA SER A 87 -1.31 6.81 -6.66
C SER A 87 -2.59 7.62 -6.78
N ALA A 88 -3.73 6.93 -6.79
CA ALA A 88 -5.06 7.52 -6.82
C ALA A 88 -5.92 6.93 -5.69
N GLY A 89 -7.07 7.55 -5.42
CA GLY A 89 -8.03 7.11 -4.40
C GLY A 89 -7.76 7.63 -3.00
N GLY A 90 -8.58 7.19 -2.04
CA GLY A 90 -8.60 7.71 -0.66
C GLY A 90 -7.29 7.50 0.11
N GLY A 91 -6.55 6.44 -0.18
CA GLY A 91 -5.26 6.15 0.47
C GLY A 91 -4.20 7.24 0.26
N THR A 92 -4.32 8.04 -0.81
CA THR A 92 -3.40 9.17 -1.08
C THR A 92 -3.51 10.30 -0.06
N LYS A 93 -4.54 10.30 0.77
CA LYS A 93 -4.73 11.26 1.87
C LYS A 93 -3.88 10.90 3.10
N ASN A 94 -3.44 9.65 3.21
CA ASN A 94 -2.56 9.20 4.30
C ASN A 94 -1.10 9.53 3.95
N GLN A 95 -0.60 10.62 4.52
CA GLN A 95 0.76 11.11 4.27
C GLN A 95 1.84 10.12 4.72
N ALA A 96 1.63 9.44 5.87
CA ALA A 96 2.57 8.46 6.38
C ALA A 96 2.72 7.27 5.41
N TRP A 97 1.59 6.76 4.88
CA TRP A 97 1.64 5.68 3.89
C TRP A 97 2.30 6.12 2.58
N MET A 98 1.98 7.32 2.09
CA MET A 98 2.65 7.84 0.88
C MET A 98 4.16 7.95 1.08
N ALA A 99 4.62 8.43 2.23
CA ALA A 99 6.04 8.55 2.56
C ALA A 99 6.72 7.16 2.68
N LEU A 100 6.08 6.19 3.33
CA LEU A 100 6.58 4.82 3.39
C LEU A 100 6.69 4.17 2.00
N ARG A 101 5.70 4.36 1.14
CA ARG A 101 5.74 3.86 -0.24
C ARG A 101 6.87 4.48 -1.05
N GLU A 102 7.10 5.79 -0.92
CA GLU A 102 8.21 6.49 -1.56
C GLU A 102 9.57 5.96 -1.05
N GLN A 103 9.69 5.74 0.26
CA GLN A 103 10.93 5.25 0.88
C GLN A 103 11.27 3.81 0.47
N HIS A 104 10.27 2.93 0.36
CA HIS A 104 10.48 1.49 0.09
C HIS A 104 10.42 1.13 -1.39
N SER A 105 9.82 1.97 -2.24
CA SER A 105 9.68 1.69 -3.67
C SER A 105 10.98 1.92 -4.42
N PRO A 106 11.39 0.98 -5.29
CA PRO A 106 12.48 1.21 -6.23
C PRO A 106 12.07 2.12 -7.40
N TRP A 107 10.78 2.44 -7.51
CA TRP A 107 10.24 3.31 -8.55
C TRP A 107 9.73 4.62 -7.97
N PRO A 108 9.94 5.76 -8.65
CA PRO A 108 9.37 7.04 -8.23
C PRO A 108 7.86 6.94 -8.04
N THR A 109 7.36 7.39 -6.89
CA THR A 109 5.96 7.31 -6.51
C THR A 109 5.37 8.71 -6.42
N PHE A 110 4.28 8.97 -7.13
CA PHE A 110 3.62 10.26 -7.20
C PHE A 110 2.13 10.14 -6.90
N LYS A 111 1.57 11.21 -6.35
CA LYS A 111 0.11 11.36 -6.28
C LYS A 111 -0.41 11.76 -7.66
N ALA A 112 -1.46 11.11 -8.13
CA ALA A 112 -2.12 11.49 -9.39
C ALA A 112 -2.69 12.91 -9.28
N GLN A 113 -2.64 13.67 -10.37
CA GLN A 113 -3.20 15.03 -10.43
C GLN A 113 -4.69 15.04 -10.12
N THR A 114 -5.41 14.04 -10.61
CA THR A 114 -6.82 13.81 -10.29
C THR A 114 -6.92 12.43 -9.62
N PRO A 115 -6.97 12.38 -8.28
CA PRO A 115 -6.90 11.12 -7.55
C PRO A 115 -8.21 10.30 -7.55
N GLU A 116 -9.28 10.83 -8.14
CA GLU A 116 -10.57 10.14 -8.21
C GLU A 116 -10.55 9.04 -9.26
N ALA A 117 -10.80 7.78 -8.85
CA ALA A 117 -10.84 6.64 -9.75
C ALA A 117 -11.91 6.79 -10.86
N ALA A 118 -13.03 7.44 -10.54
CA ALA A 118 -14.10 7.73 -11.49
C ALA A 118 -13.65 8.63 -12.65
N PHE A 119 -12.69 9.53 -12.43
CA PHE A 119 -12.15 10.39 -13.49
C PHE A 119 -11.38 9.57 -14.55
N GLY A 120 -10.57 8.61 -14.13
CA GLY A 120 -9.86 7.71 -15.03
C GLY A 120 -10.84 6.88 -15.89
N ALA A 121 -11.90 6.36 -15.27
CA ALA A 121 -12.95 5.63 -15.96
C ALA A 121 -13.68 6.50 -16.99
N ALA A 122 -13.98 7.75 -16.66
CA ALA A 122 -14.61 8.72 -17.57
C ALA A 122 -13.74 9.02 -18.79
N LEU A 123 -12.43 9.21 -18.60
CA LEU A 123 -11.48 9.41 -19.70
C LEU A 123 -11.44 8.21 -20.66
N LEU A 124 -11.43 6.97 -20.12
CA LEU A 124 -11.48 5.76 -20.93
C LEU A 124 -12.80 5.65 -21.73
N GLY A 125 -13.92 6.11 -21.15
CA GLY A 125 -15.20 6.19 -21.83
C GLY A 125 -15.18 7.18 -23.00
N GLN A 126 -14.54 8.34 -22.85
CA GLN A 126 -14.41 9.35 -23.89
C GLN A 126 -13.52 8.93 -25.06
N SER A 127 -12.48 8.13 -24.82
CA SER A 127 -11.55 7.68 -25.86
C SER A 127 -12.12 6.64 -26.82
N ARG A 128 -13.36 6.17 -26.59
CA ARG A 128 -14.05 5.17 -27.42
C ARG A 128 -15.18 5.75 -28.29
N VAL A 129 -15.31 7.05 -28.31
CA VAL A 129 -16.32 7.75 -29.14
C VAL A 129 -15.68 8.32 -30.39
#